data_888f92e3ddd8e381623348b7b280041c
#
_entry.id   888f92e3ddd8e381623348b7b280041c
#
_cell.length_a   1.000
_cell.length_b   1.000
_cell.length_c   1.000
_cell.angle_alpha   90.00
_cell.angle_beta   90.00
_cell.angle_gamma   90.00
#
_symmetry.space_group_name_H-M   'P 1'
#
loop_
_entity.id
_entity.type
_entity.pdbx_description
1 polymer ?
#
loop_
_entity_poly.entity_id
_entity_poly.type
_entity_poly.pdbx_seq_one_letter_code
_entity_poly.pdbx_strand_id
1 'polypeptide(L)'
;MKRIALAVVALAVVAVAVYWFGLRGSSTPEADAQQVRVVAQIGNGKRVVLVTDDGKLFGSATGAKADQPVLPLKKLPPGKRVRGHVLEEVRILAAAPKPLRPYIAATKWGKTGADVELTSGILIRFGDQSEAIRKWKSAAAVLADPSVTLLSYVDVHAPTRPEAGGEGHELPPSN
;
A
#
# COMPACT_ATOMS: atom_id res chain seq x y z
N MET A 1 24.57 65.11 4.51
CA MET A 1 23.44 64.45 3.84
C MET A 1 23.84 63.27 2.90
N LYS A 2 24.99 63.28 2.23
CA LYS A 2 25.42 62.18 1.31
C LYS A 2 25.73 60.85 2.03
N ARG A 3 26.13 60.83 3.30
CA ARG A 3 26.47 59.58 4.04
C ARG A 3 25.25 58.82 4.55
N ILE A 4 24.12 59.46 4.78
CA ILE A 4 22.87 58.82 5.20
C ILE A 4 22.20 58.10 4.01
N ALA A 5 22.25 58.67 2.82
CA ALA A 5 21.70 58.06 1.61
C ALA A 5 22.40 56.73 1.24
N LEU A 6 23.71 56.62 1.46
CA LEU A 6 24.49 55.39 1.20
C LEU A 6 24.15 54.27 2.16
N ALA A 7 23.87 54.59 3.43
CA ALA A 7 23.49 53.58 4.43
C ALA A 7 22.11 52.96 4.15
N VAL A 8 21.15 53.79 3.69
CA VAL A 8 19.80 53.33 3.34
C VAL A 8 19.80 52.41 2.13
N VAL A 9 20.61 52.70 1.13
CA VAL A 9 20.73 51.84 -0.07
C VAL A 9 21.40 50.50 0.26
N ALA A 10 22.42 50.49 1.12
CA ALA A 10 23.07 49.25 1.54
C ALA A 10 22.13 48.37 2.35
N LEU A 11 21.29 48.91 3.19
CA LEU A 11 20.28 48.18 3.99
C LEU A 11 19.19 47.59 3.09
N ALA A 12 18.75 48.33 2.08
CA ALA A 12 17.76 47.82 1.11
C ALA A 12 18.29 46.66 0.26
N VAL A 13 19.55 46.69 -0.14
CA VAL A 13 20.18 45.62 -0.91
C VAL A 13 20.34 44.34 -0.08
N VAL A 14 20.70 44.47 1.18
CA VAL A 14 20.80 43.33 2.13
C VAL A 14 19.41 42.72 2.39
N ALA A 15 18.39 43.54 2.58
CA ALA A 15 17.02 43.07 2.79
C ALA A 15 16.47 42.32 1.57
N VAL A 16 16.73 42.77 0.35
CA VAL A 16 16.36 42.09 -0.89
C VAL A 16 17.12 40.77 -1.06
N ALA A 17 18.41 40.76 -0.74
CA ALA A 17 19.20 39.50 -0.80
C ALA A 17 18.70 38.48 0.22
N VAL A 18 18.42 38.86 1.46
CA VAL A 18 17.86 37.96 2.50
C VAL A 18 16.46 37.50 2.10
N TYR A 19 15.62 38.36 1.52
CA TYR A 19 14.29 37.99 1.03
C TYR A 19 14.37 37.00 -0.14
N TRP A 20 15.31 37.18 -1.08
CA TRP A 20 15.50 36.30 -2.22
C TRP A 20 16.17 34.98 -1.87
N PHE A 21 17.10 34.95 -0.92
CA PHE A 21 17.77 33.73 -0.49
C PHE A 21 17.04 33.03 0.64
N GLY A 22 16.31 33.73 1.48
CA GLY A 22 15.55 33.14 2.58
C GLY A 22 14.21 32.55 2.17
N LEU A 23 13.59 33.02 1.06
CA LEU A 23 12.33 32.51 0.53
C LEU A 23 12.51 31.48 -0.60
N ARG A 24 13.68 31.37 -1.20
CA ARG A 24 14.09 30.13 -1.84
C ARG A 24 14.56 29.21 -0.74
N GLY A 25 13.56 28.65 -0.02
CA GLY A 25 13.80 27.43 0.68
C GLY A 25 14.60 26.54 -0.26
N SER A 26 15.79 26.16 0.14
CA SER A 26 16.54 25.07 -0.43
C SER A 26 15.61 23.84 -0.32
N SER A 27 14.71 23.70 -1.29
CA SER A 27 14.30 22.39 -1.71
C SER A 27 15.61 21.76 -2.24
N THR A 28 16.43 21.30 -1.31
CA THR A 28 17.24 20.14 -1.57
C THR A 28 16.26 19.22 -2.25
N PRO A 29 16.50 18.72 -3.49
CA PRO A 29 15.79 17.56 -3.95
C PRO A 29 16.17 16.51 -2.90
N GLU A 30 15.35 16.40 -1.87
CA GLU A 30 15.24 15.21 -1.09
C GLU A 30 14.97 14.19 -2.19
N ALA A 31 16.04 13.55 -2.62
CA ALA A 31 15.96 12.43 -3.53
C ALA A 31 14.87 11.61 -2.87
N ASP A 32 13.74 11.50 -3.56
CA ASP A 32 12.62 10.66 -3.19
C ASP A 32 13.26 9.29 -3.07
N ALA A 33 13.88 9.06 -1.92
CA ALA A 33 14.34 7.76 -1.50
C ALA A 33 13.03 7.02 -1.43
N GLN A 34 12.67 6.40 -2.56
CA GLN A 34 11.48 5.58 -2.71
C GLN A 34 11.51 4.67 -1.49
N GLN A 35 10.74 5.06 -0.48
CA GLN A 35 10.68 4.29 0.75
C GLN A 35 10.17 2.93 0.35
N VAL A 36 11.12 2.00 0.22
CA VAL A 36 10.87 0.62 -0.13
C VAL A 36 9.91 0.07 0.91
N ARG A 37 8.66 -0.05 0.52
CA ARG A 37 7.59 -0.47 1.41
C ARG A 37 7.42 -1.98 1.32
N VAL A 38 7.61 -2.67 2.43
CA VAL A 38 7.23 -4.07 2.55
C VAL A 38 5.70 -4.18 2.53
N VAL A 39 5.17 -5.05 1.67
CA VAL A 39 3.72 -5.22 1.48
C VAL A 39 3.25 -6.65 1.69
N ALA A 40 4.16 -7.62 1.70
CA ALA A 40 3.83 -9.03 1.88
C ALA A 40 5.03 -9.83 2.38
N GLN A 41 4.77 -11.06 2.77
CA GLN A 41 5.79 -12.05 3.11
C GLN A 41 5.56 -13.37 2.37
N ILE A 42 6.64 -14.08 2.06
CA ILE A 42 6.63 -15.43 1.48
C ILE A 42 7.27 -16.38 2.46
N GLY A 43 6.61 -17.49 2.76
CA GLY A 43 7.15 -18.53 3.64
C GLY A 43 6.13 -19.05 4.63
N ASN A 44 6.50 -20.08 5.38
CA ASN A 44 5.61 -20.85 6.26
C ASN A 44 6.09 -20.88 7.72
N GLY A 45 6.45 -19.75 8.26
CA GLY A 45 6.69 -19.59 9.70
C GLY A 45 8.13 -19.75 10.19
N LYS A 46 8.97 -20.63 9.62
CA LYS A 46 10.38 -20.77 10.08
C LYS A 46 11.31 -19.82 9.37
N ARG A 47 11.11 -19.59 8.09
CA ARG A 47 11.82 -18.60 7.27
C ARG A 47 10.83 -17.85 6.41
N VAL A 48 10.81 -16.55 6.53
CA VAL A 48 10.01 -15.66 5.70
C VAL A 48 10.90 -14.70 4.95
N VAL A 49 10.57 -14.46 3.70
CA VAL A 49 11.21 -13.45 2.86
C VAL A 49 10.21 -12.33 2.67
N LEU A 50 10.63 -11.11 2.94
CA LEU A 50 9.78 -9.93 2.76
C LEU A 50 9.74 -9.52 1.30
N VAL A 51 8.58 -9.05 0.85
CA VAL A 51 8.35 -8.59 -0.52
C VAL A 51 7.98 -7.12 -0.48
N THR A 52 8.68 -6.34 -1.28
CA THR A 52 8.43 -4.91 -1.43
C THR A 52 7.38 -4.64 -2.51
N ASP A 53 6.80 -3.46 -2.51
CA ASP A 53 5.75 -3.04 -3.45
C ASP A 53 6.17 -3.09 -4.93
N ASP A 54 7.48 -3.02 -5.21
CA ASP A 54 8.05 -3.23 -6.55
C ASP A 54 8.40 -4.70 -6.84
N GLY A 55 8.06 -5.62 -5.94
CA GLY A 55 8.26 -7.06 -6.07
C GLY A 55 9.67 -7.56 -5.76
N LYS A 56 10.56 -6.74 -5.19
CA LYS A 56 11.88 -7.22 -4.74
C LYS A 56 11.74 -8.10 -3.51
N LEU A 57 12.55 -9.13 -3.45
CA LEU A 57 12.73 -9.97 -2.27
C LEU A 57 13.77 -9.33 -1.36
N PHE A 58 13.39 -9.05 -0.12
CA PHE A 58 14.22 -8.35 0.83
C PHE A 58 14.37 -9.15 2.13
N GLY A 59 15.63 -9.41 2.50
CA GLY A 59 15.98 -10.04 3.76
C GLY A 59 15.39 -11.44 3.95
N SER A 60 15.70 -12.04 5.06
CA SER A 60 14.96 -13.18 5.62
C SER A 60 14.80 -12.93 7.11
N ALA A 61 13.58 -13.09 7.60
CA ALA A 61 13.30 -13.02 9.03
C ALA A 61 12.99 -14.42 9.56
N THR A 62 13.33 -14.66 10.81
CA THR A 62 12.88 -15.86 11.52
C THR A 62 11.48 -15.55 12.08
N GLY A 63 10.49 -16.34 11.67
CA GLY A 63 9.10 -16.15 12.06
C GLY A 63 8.33 -15.22 11.10
N ALA A 64 7.05 -15.49 10.92
CA ALA A 64 6.14 -14.65 10.18
C ALA A 64 5.93 -13.32 10.92
N LYS A 65 5.91 -12.21 10.19
CA LYS A 65 5.44 -10.94 10.74
C LYS A 65 3.92 -10.96 10.75
N ALA A 66 3.33 -10.83 11.93
CA ALA A 66 1.88 -10.90 12.10
C ALA A 66 1.10 -9.80 11.35
N ASP A 67 1.76 -8.70 11.05
CA ASP A 67 1.20 -7.51 10.38
C ASP A 67 1.37 -7.51 8.86
N GLN A 68 1.92 -8.59 8.28
CA GLN A 68 2.18 -8.68 6.84
C GLN A 68 1.40 -9.84 6.22
N PRO A 69 0.62 -9.58 5.15
CA PRO A 69 -0.10 -10.63 4.45
C PRO A 69 0.83 -11.67 3.84
N VAL A 70 0.36 -12.90 3.78
CA VAL A 70 1.12 -14.04 3.28
C VAL A 70 0.82 -14.28 1.80
N LEU A 71 1.87 -14.41 1.00
CA LEU A 71 1.82 -14.98 -0.34
C LEU A 71 2.08 -16.49 -0.21
N PRO A 72 1.10 -17.37 -0.39
CA PRO A 72 1.22 -18.80 -0.08
C PRO A 72 1.97 -19.59 -1.17
N LEU A 73 3.20 -19.21 -1.42
CA LEU A 73 4.04 -19.87 -2.40
C LEU A 73 4.72 -21.11 -1.78
N LYS A 74 4.59 -22.26 -2.45
CA LYS A 74 5.25 -23.52 -2.07
C LYS A 74 6.77 -23.45 -2.14
N LYS A 75 7.32 -22.61 -3.01
CA LYS A 75 8.76 -22.42 -3.22
C LYS A 75 9.06 -20.93 -3.41
N LEU A 76 10.19 -20.50 -2.90
CA LEU A 76 10.67 -19.14 -3.18
C LEU A 76 10.93 -18.99 -4.69
N PRO A 77 10.51 -17.87 -5.29
CA PRO A 77 10.83 -17.59 -6.68
C PRO A 77 12.33 -17.54 -6.90
N PRO A 78 12.84 -18.02 -8.02
CA PRO A 78 14.24 -17.88 -8.36
C PRO A 78 14.59 -16.40 -8.57
N GLY A 79 15.72 -15.97 -8.00
CA GLY A 79 16.22 -14.60 -8.13
C GLY A 79 15.76 -13.66 -7.02
N LYS A 80 15.97 -12.36 -7.25
CA LYS A 80 15.74 -11.30 -6.24
C LYS A 80 14.39 -10.59 -6.40
N ARG A 81 13.53 -11.06 -7.29
CA ARG A 81 12.21 -10.44 -7.59
C ARG A 81 11.14 -11.49 -7.88
N VAL A 82 9.93 -11.21 -7.45
CA VAL A 82 8.74 -11.95 -7.91
C VAL A 82 8.34 -11.51 -9.33
N ARG A 83 7.64 -12.38 -10.06
CA ARG A 83 7.20 -12.16 -11.46
C ARG A 83 5.82 -12.78 -11.68
N GLY A 84 5.23 -12.47 -12.84
CA GLY A 84 3.93 -13.03 -13.25
C GLY A 84 2.84 -12.69 -12.26
N HIS A 85 1.91 -13.62 -12.04
CA HIS A 85 0.77 -13.43 -11.14
C HIS A 85 1.18 -13.05 -9.70
N VAL A 86 2.33 -13.53 -9.22
CA VAL A 86 2.82 -13.16 -7.88
C VAL A 86 3.14 -11.67 -7.79
N LEU A 87 3.65 -11.07 -8.86
CA LEU A 87 3.87 -9.63 -8.91
C LEU A 87 2.54 -8.86 -8.95
N GLU A 88 1.52 -9.41 -9.60
CA GLU A 88 0.18 -8.83 -9.60
C GLU A 88 -0.44 -8.85 -8.19
N GLU A 89 -0.34 -9.97 -7.48
CA GLU A 89 -0.78 -10.06 -6.08
C GLU A 89 -0.07 -9.01 -5.20
N VAL A 90 1.24 -8.86 -5.36
CA VAL A 90 2.03 -7.83 -4.64
C VAL A 90 1.53 -6.42 -4.93
N ARG A 91 1.21 -6.10 -6.18
CA ARG A 91 0.70 -4.79 -6.58
C ARG A 91 -0.71 -4.54 -6.05
N ILE A 92 -1.55 -5.58 -6.01
CA ILE A 92 -2.86 -5.51 -5.38
C ILE A 92 -2.71 -5.18 -3.89
N LEU A 93 -1.83 -5.87 -3.17
CA LEU A 93 -1.55 -5.60 -1.75
C LEU A 93 -0.94 -4.21 -1.54
N ALA A 94 -0.07 -3.76 -2.44
CA ALA A 94 0.51 -2.43 -2.39
C ALA A 94 -0.54 -1.31 -2.50
N ALA A 95 -1.59 -1.55 -3.29
CA ALA A 95 -2.68 -0.60 -3.47
C ALA A 95 -3.70 -0.59 -2.33
N ALA A 96 -3.62 -1.53 -1.37
CA ALA A 96 -4.55 -1.62 -0.26
C ALA A 96 -4.55 -0.35 0.60
N PRO A 97 -5.73 0.16 1.00
CA PRO A 97 -5.85 1.29 1.91
C PRO A 97 -5.19 1.00 3.25
N LYS A 98 -4.53 2.00 3.83
CA LYS A 98 -3.85 1.84 5.14
C LYS A 98 -4.75 1.21 6.22
N PRO A 99 -6.03 1.62 6.39
CA PRO A 99 -6.90 1.02 7.42
C PRO A 99 -7.19 -0.46 7.21
N LEU A 100 -7.21 -0.95 5.96
CA LEU A 100 -7.51 -2.36 5.67
C LEU A 100 -6.30 -3.29 5.77
N ARG A 101 -5.07 -2.77 5.67
CA ARG A 101 -3.85 -3.60 5.65
C ARG A 101 -3.70 -4.54 6.84
N PRO A 102 -3.99 -4.14 8.10
CA PRO A 102 -3.89 -5.03 9.24
C PRO A 102 -4.85 -6.22 9.19
N TYR A 103 -5.91 -6.11 8.39
CA TYR A 103 -6.92 -7.15 8.25
C TYR A 103 -6.71 -8.08 7.06
N ILE A 104 -5.66 -7.88 6.27
CA ILE A 104 -5.33 -8.76 5.15
C ILE A 104 -4.45 -9.90 5.67
N ALA A 105 -4.94 -11.13 5.57
CA ALA A 105 -4.22 -12.33 5.99
C ALA A 105 -3.33 -12.88 4.88
N ALA A 106 -3.89 -13.08 3.68
CA ALA A 106 -3.19 -13.72 2.58
C ALA A 106 -3.78 -13.32 1.21
N THR A 107 -3.06 -13.67 0.14
CA THR A 107 -3.60 -13.69 -1.21
C THR A 107 -3.49 -15.09 -1.79
N LYS A 108 -4.34 -15.38 -2.76
CA LYS A 108 -4.32 -16.63 -3.50
C LYS A 108 -4.68 -16.37 -4.95
N TRP A 109 -3.90 -16.91 -5.87
CA TRP A 109 -4.22 -16.84 -7.30
C TRP A 109 -5.14 -18.01 -7.70
N GLY A 110 -6.33 -17.70 -8.17
CA GLY A 110 -7.34 -18.64 -8.61
C GLY A 110 -7.53 -18.63 -10.14
N LYS A 111 -8.60 -19.24 -10.61
CA LYS A 111 -8.95 -19.29 -12.04
C LYS A 111 -9.35 -17.92 -12.59
N THR A 112 -9.93 -17.09 -11.78
CA THR A 112 -10.44 -15.75 -12.12
C THR A 112 -9.49 -14.63 -11.75
N GLY A 113 -8.30 -14.95 -11.25
CA GLY A 113 -7.30 -13.98 -10.79
C GLY A 113 -7.02 -14.10 -9.30
N ALA A 114 -6.66 -12.98 -8.68
CA ALA A 114 -6.33 -12.93 -7.26
C ALA A 114 -7.57 -12.85 -6.37
N ASP A 115 -7.57 -13.66 -5.32
CA ASP A 115 -8.44 -13.51 -4.16
C ASP A 115 -7.60 -12.99 -2.99
N VAL A 116 -8.12 -12.02 -2.24
CA VAL A 116 -7.51 -11.51 -1.02
C VAL A 116 -8.33 -11.99 0.18
N GLU A 117 -7.70 -12.73 1.07
CA GLU A 117 -8.31 -13.23 2.29
C GLU A 117 -8.09 -12.24 3.43
N LEU A 118 -9.16 -11.87 4.12
CA LEU A 118 -9.09 -11.08 5.33
C LEU A 118 -8.91 -11.99 6.56
N THR A 119 -8.41 -11.41 7.65
CA THR A 119 -8.23 -12.12 8.94
C THR A 119 -9.54 -12.63 9.52
N SER A 120 -10.67 -12.04 9.13
CA SER A 120 -12.02 -12.51 9.44
C SER A 120 -12.46 -13.74 8.64
N GLY A 121 -11.73 -14.13 7.58
CA GLY A 121 -12.12 -15.18 6.65
C GLY A 121 -12.89 -14.69 5.42
N ILE A 122 -13.27 -13.42 5.36
CA ILE A 122 -13.94 -12.84 4.19
C ILE A 122 -12.97 -12.84 3.00
N LEU A 123 -13.44 -13.28 1.83
CA LEU A 123 -12.69 -13.26 0.58
C LEU A 123 -13.05 -12.04 -0.25
N ILE A 124 -12.05 -11.25 -0.63
CA ILE A 124 -12.21 -10.21 -1.65
C ILE A 124 -11.75 -10.81 -2.98
N ARG A 125 -12.69 -11.11 -3.88
CA ARG A 125 -12.45 -11.59 -5.24
C ARG A 125 -12.02 -10.42 -6.08
N PHE A 126 -10.72 -10.30 -6.29
CA PHE A 126 -10.12 -9.10 -6.85
C PHE A 126 -9.90 -9.19 -8.36
N GLY A 127 -9.60 -10.39 -8.86
CA GLY A 127 -9.21 -10.61 -10.25
C GLY A 127 -7.79 -10.13 -10.54
N ASP A 128 -7.63 -9.28 -11.54
CA ASP A 128 -6.34 -8.73 -11.92
C ASP A 128 -5.98 -7.44 -11.15
N GLN A 129 -4.77 -6.94 -11.37
CA GLN A 129 -4.27 -5.70 -10.75
C GLN A 129 -4.83 -4.40 -11.38
N SER A 130 -5.61 -4.49 -12.48
CA SER A 130 -6.19 -3.31 -13.11
C SER A 130 -7.12 -2.58 -12.14
N GLU A 131 -7.10 -1.25 -12.18
CA GLU A 131 -7.91 -0.41 -11.30
C GLU A 131 -7.82 -0.74 -9.79
N ALA A 132 -6.69 -1.31 -9.33
CA ALA A 132 -6.54 -1.83 -7.96
C ALA A 132 -7.01 -0.85 -6.88
N ILE A 133 -6.69 0.44 -7.00
CA ILE A 133 -7.12 1.47 -6.04
C ILE A 133 -8.65 1.60 -6.04
N ARG A 134 -9.30 1.52 -7.21
CA ARG A 134 -10.75 1.64 -7.33
C ARG A 134 -11.44 0.41 -6.78
N LYS A 135 -10.94 -0.78 -7.09
CA LYS A 135 -11.40 -2.06 -6.54
C LYS A 135 -11.33 -2.07 -5.01
N TRP A 136 -10.21 -1.62 -4.43
CA TRP A 136 -10.09 -1.48 -2.98
C TRP A 136 -11.06 -0.50 -2.36
N LYS A 137 -11.32 0.65 -3.03
CA LYS A 137 -12.34 1.61 -2.56
C LYS A 137 -13.74 0.98 -2.54
N SER A 138 -14.08 0.20 -3.56
CA SER A 138 -15.36 -0.50 -3.64
C SER A 138 -15.48 -1.57 -2.56
N ALA A 139 -14.44 -2.38 -2.35
CA ALA A 139 -14.42 -3.34 -1.25
C ALA A 139 -14.58 -2.65 0.10
N ALA A 140 -13.83 -1.57 0.34
CA ALA A 140 -13.92 -0.81 1.59
C ALA A 140 -15.33 -0.22 1.81
N ALA A 141 -15.99 0.26 0.76
CA ALA A 141 -17.35 0.78 0.86
C ALA A 141 -18.36 -0.30 1.27
N VAL A 142 -18.26 -1.51 0.71
CA VAL A 142 -19.10 -2.66 1.10
C VAL A 142 -18.82 -3.08 2.54
N LEU A 143 -17.54 -3.18 2.93
CA LEU A 143 -17.15 -3.58 4.28
C LEU A 143 -17.52 -2.53 5.35
N ALA A 144 -17.70 -1.27 4.97
CA ALA A 144 -18.09 -0.19 5.87
C ALA A 144 -19.62 0.06 5.90
N ASP A 145 -20.39 -0.68 5.11
CA ASP A 145 -21.85 -0.52 5.06
C ASP A 145 -22.48 -1.08 6.35
N PRO A 146 -23.12 -0.26 7.19
CA PRO A 146 -23.70 -0.70 8.45
C PRO A 146 -24.90 -1.66 8.30
N SER A 147 -25.47 -1.75 7.10
CA SER A 147 -26.54 -2.71 6.80
C SER A 147 -26.02 -4.13 6.58
N VAL A 148 -24.72 -4.26 6.33
CA VAL A 148 -24.04 -5.54 6.10
C VAL A 148 -23.42 -6.00 7.41
N THR A 149 -23.87 -7.12 7.94
CA THR A 149 -23.37 -7.65 9.22
C THR A 149 -22.51 -8.90 9.04
N LEU A 150 -22.84 -9.73 8.06
CA LEU A 150 -22.13 -10.98 7.75
C LEU A 150 -21.86 -11.10 6.27
N LEU A 151 -20.65 -11.53 5.92
CA LEU A 151 -20.22 -11.78 4.54
C LEU A 151 -19.31 -13.00 4.46
N SER A 152 -19.37 -13.72 3.34
CA SER A 152 -18.32 -14.69 2.95
C SER A 152 -17.39 -14.11 1.88
N TYR A 153 -17.91 -13.23 1.03
CA TYR A 153 -17.09 -12.62 -0.02
C TYR A 153 -17.59 -11.24 -0.45
N VAL A 154 -16.67 -10.48 -1.01
CA VAL A 154 -16.93 -9.26 -1.78
C VAL A 154 -16.24 -9.41 -3.14
N ASP A 155 -16.99 -9.36 -4.23
CA ASP A 155 -16.48 -9.41 -5.59
C ASP A 155 -16.31 -7.99 -6.14
N VAL A 156 -15.09 -7.64 -6.50
CA VAL A 156 -14.72 -6.32 -7.02
C VAL A 156 -14.09 -6.39 -8.42
N HIS A 157 -14.29 -7.49 -9.16
CA HIS A 157 -13.84 -7.56 -10.56
C HIS A 157 -14.33 -6.36 -11.35
N ALA A 158 -15.59 -5.97 -11.15
CA ALA A 158 -16.18 -4.75 -11.68
C ALA A 158 -16.33 -3.71 -10.54
N PRO A 159 -15.39 -2.76 -10.37
CA PRO A 159 -15.39 -1.86 -9.22
C PRO A 159 -16.57 -0.88 -9.17
N THR A 160 -17.29 -0.69 -10.28
CA THR A 160 -18.51 0.13 -10.33
C THR A 160 -19.77 -0.61 -9.87
N ARG A 161 -19.71 -1.93 -9.78
CA ARG A 161 -20.81 -2.81 -9.37
C ARG A 161 -20.27 -3.95 -8.50
N PRO A 162 -19.79 -3.65 -7.30
CA PRO A 162 -19.32 -4.70 -6.40
C PRO A 162 -20.48 -5.61 -6.01
N GLU A 163 -20.22 -6.91 -5.95
CA GLU A 163 -21.16 -7.90 -5.46
C GLU A 163 -20.68 -8.44 -4.12
N ALA A 164 -21.57 -8.67 -3.21
CA ALA A 164 -21.24 -9.21 -1.90
C ALA A 164 -22.29 -10.23 -1.48
N GLY A 165 -21.87 -11.23 -0.71
CA GLY A 165 -22.80 -12.25 -0.29
C GLY A 165 -22.16 -13.35 0.55
N GLY A 166 -23.03 -14.36 0.83
CA GLY A 166 -22.70 -15.49 1.67
C GLY A 166 -22.91 -15.20 3.16
N GLU A 167 -23.13 -16.25 3.91
CA GLU A 167 -23.27 -16.21 5.35
C GLU A 167 -21.98 -16.70 5.99
N GLY A 168 -21.50 -16.06 7.03
CA GLY A 168 -20.51 -16.75 7.81
C GLY A 168 -19.40 -15.96 8.51
N HIS A 169 -19.06 -14.77 8.11
CA HIS A 169 -17.94 -14.03 8.74
C HIS A 169 -18.37 -12.63 9.16
N GLU A 170 -18.02 -12.26 10.38
CA GLU A 170 -18.20 -10.89 10.87
C GLU A 170 -17.25 -9.94 10.15
N LEU A 171 -17.72 -8.70 9.97
CA LEU A 171 -16.93 -7.65 9.38
C LEU A 171 -15.75 -7.26 10.29
N PRO A 172 -14.63 -6.79 9.73
CA PRO A 172 -13.58 -6.17 10.52
C PRO A 172 -14.15 -5.00 11.34
N PRO A 173 -13.65 -4.76 12.58
CA PRO A 173 -14.13 -3.65 13.38
C PRO A 173 -13.93 -2.33 12.65
N SER A 174 -14.97 -1.51 12.61
CA SER A 174 -14.91 -0.14 12.12
C SER A 174 -14.20 0.74 13.17
N ASN A 175 -13.06 1.28 12.83
CA ASN A 175 -12.35 2.28 13.66
C ASN A 175 -12.92 3.67 13.41
#